data_0cc5a8c49a81e95bcd4a17fccec2f9e6
#
_entry.id   0cc5a8c49a81e95bcd4a17fccec2f9e6
#
_cell.length_a   1.000
_cell.length_b   1.000
_cell.length_c   1.000
_cell.angle_alpha   90.00
_cell.angle_beta   90.00
_cell.angle_gamma   90.00
#
_symmetry.space_group_name_H-M   'P 1'
#
loop_
_entity.id
_entity.type
_entity.pdbx_description
1 polymer ?
#
loop_
_entity_poly.entity_id
_entity_poly.type
_entity_poly.pdbx_seq_one_letter_code
_entity_poly.pdbx_strand_id
1 'polypeptide(L)'
;MKADNKALLLQLLKQHKELGISNQIDYDKFYLYSIITHSTAIEGSTVTEVEAQLLFDEGITAKGKPMVEQLMNLDLKNAYEYGREWIKNHEDITIDTLILLASKVMARTGSEYNSLGGHFDASKGELRKLNVTAGAGGRSYMNWMKVPQKLDAFCNELNARRKALDTSDIAAIYCWAHYELVTIHPWADGNGRTCRLLMNLLQMEYDVLPTKVLKEDKGEYIQSLIDTRENEDIEIFLNCMTELHCTHLKHDIEQYVKSVEVVDKTDLTKKMVDKWSIKPSLAGKLVDILLFMADKDEI
;
A
#
# COMPACT_ATOMS: atom_id res chain seq x y z
N MET A 1 13.91 15.02 3.37
CA MET A 1 12.44 15.28 3.28
C MET A 1 12.18 16.75 3.60
N LYS A 2 11.42 17.45 2.73
CA LYS A 2 11.06 18.85 2.97
C LYS A 2 10.32 18.98 4.31
N ALA A 3 10.68 19.94 5.14
CA ALA A 3 10.07 20.12 6.46
C ALA A 3 8.55 20.31 6.38
N ASP A 4 8.07 21.02 5.36
CA ASP A 4 6.66 21.28 5.13
C ASP A 4 5.87 20.00 4.83
N ASN A 5 6.42 19.07 4.04
CA ASN A 5 5.78 17.78 3.72
C ASN A 5 5.67 16.88 4.95
N LYS A 6 6.71 16.87 5.80
CA LYS A 6 6.69 16.12 7.06
C LYS A 6 5.62 16.66 8.01
N ALA A 7 5.56 17.97 8.18
CA ALA A 7 4.56 18.61 9.03
C ALA A 7 3.14 18.35 8.53
N LEU A 8 2.92 18.44 7.22
CA LEU A 8 1.63 18.17 6.59
C LEU A 8 1.22 16.70 6.79
N LEU A 9 2.13 15.74 6.59
CA LEU A 9 1.83 14.31 6.78
C LEU A 9 1.38 14.05 8.22
N LEU A 10 2.12 14.54 9.22
CA LEU A 10 1.76 14.37 10.63
C LEU A 10 0.41 15.01 10.97
N GLN A 11 0.12 16.18 10.41
CA GLN A 11 -1.19 16.85 10.57
C GLN A 11 -2.33 16.00 9.98
N LEU A 12 -2.16 15.48 8.76
CA LEU A 12 -3.19 14.67 8.09
C LEU A 12 -3.43 13.33 8.79
N LEU A 13 -2.38 12.66 9.23
CA LEU A 13 -2.49 11.42 10.02
C LEU A 13 -3.25 11.67 11.33
N LYS A 14 -2.94 12.77 12.01
CA LYS A 14 -3.65 13.17 13.23
C LYS A 14 -5.14 13.47 12.92
N GLN A 15 -5.43 14.23 11.90
CA GLN A 15 -6.81 14.56 11.48
C GLN A 15 -7.60 13.29 11.12
N HIS A 16 -7.01 12.37 10.36
CA HIS A 16 -7.62 11.09 9.99
C HIS A 16 -8.01 10.28 11.23
N LYS A 17 -7.11 10.21 12.23
CA LYS A 17 -7.34 9.52 13.50
C LYS A 17 -8.42 10.20 14.34
N GLU A 18 -8.38 11.52 14.48
CA GLU A 18 -9.37 12.31 15.24
C GLU A 18 -10.79 12.23 14.64
N LEU A 19 -10.91 12.13 13.33
CA LEU A 19 -12.20 11.92 12.65
C LEU A 19 -12.72 10.49 12.77
N GLY A 20 -11.94 9.55 13.30
CA GLY A 20 -12.34 8.15 13.46
C GLY A 20 -12.59 7.42 12.14
N ILE A 21 -11.95 7.84 11.05
CA ILE A 21 -12.17 7.26 9.71
C ILE A 21 -11.92 5.76 9.70
N SER A 22 -10.89 5.30 10.43
CA SER A 22 -10.57 3.86 10.56
C SER A 22 -11.61 3.08 11.38
N ASN A 23 -12.54 3.73 12.07
CA ASN A 23 -13.57 3.06 12.86
C ASN A 23 -14.79 2.62 12.02
N GLN A 24 -14.82 2.95 10.73
CA GLN A 24 -15.87 2.51 9.83
C GLN A 24 -15.85 1.00 9.67
N ILE A 25 -17.04 0.40 9.51
CA ILE A 25 -17.18 -1.06 9.31
C ILE A 25 -16.31 -1.50 8.13
N ASP A 26 -15.51 -2.55 8.36
CA ASP A 26 -14.62 -3.15 7.37
C ASP A 26 -13.55 -2.20 6.74
N TYR A 27 -13.33 -1.00 7.32
CA TYR A 27 -12.38 -0.03 6.77
C TYR A 27 -10.99 -0.65 6.52
N ASP A 28 -10.42 -1.30 7.54
CA ASP A 28 -9.07 -1.92 7.43
C ASP A 28 -9.01 -2.97 6.32
N LYS A 29 -10.09 -3.73 6.14
CA LYS A 29 -10.21 -4.75 5.10
C LYS A 29 -10.19 -4.11 3.72
N PHE A 30 -11.07 -3.15 3.46
CA PHE A 30 -11.16 -2.49 2.15
C PHE A 30 -9.94 -1.64 1.84
N TYR A 31 -9.37 -0.98 2.85
CA TYR A 31 -8.12 -0.24 2.69
C TYR A 31 -6.97 -1.16 2.25
N LEU A 32 -6.85 -2.34 2.89
CA LEU A 32 -5.87 -3.35 2.51
C LEU A 32 -6.11 -3.90 1.10
N TYR A 33 -7.37 -4.14 0.71
CA TYR A 33 -7.72 -4.62 -0.63
C TYR A 33 -7.31 -3.60 -1.70
N SER A 34 -7.53 -2.32 -1.46
CA SER A 34 -7.06 -1.24 -2.34
C SER A 34 -5.54 -1.26 -2.49
N ILE A 35 -4.78 -1.32 -1.39
CA ILE A 35 -3.31 -1.41 -1.41
C ILE A 35 -2.85 -2.60 -2.26
N ILE A 36 -3.42 -3.80 -2.06
CA ILE A 36 -3.04 -5.02 -2.77
C ILE A 36 -3.32 -4.86 -4.27
N THR A 37 -4.53 -4.43 -4.62
CA THR A 37 -4.97 -4.31 -6.01
C THR A 37 -4.12 -3.31 -6.78
N HIS A 38 -3.86 -2.14 -6.21
CA HIS A 38 -3.00 -1.15 -6.84
C HIS A 38 -1.54 -1.60 -6.92
N SER A 39 -1.01 -2.24 -5.87
CA SER A 39 0.35 -2.77 -5.89
C SER A 39 0.56 -3.83 -6.97
N THR A 40 -0.43 -4.69 -7.23
CA THR A 40 -0.37 -5.66 -8.34
C THR A 40 -0.60 -5.00 -9.69
N ALA A 41 -1.43 -3.96 -9.76
CA ALA A 41 -1.68 -3.21 -10.99
C ALA A 41 -0.43 -2.44 -11.49
N ILE A 42 0.45 -1.98 -10.59
CA ILE A 42 1.77 -1.45 -10.95
C ILE A 42 2.59 -2.49 -11.72
N GLU A 43 2.47 -3.77 -11.37
CA GLU A 43 3.16 -4.87 -12.04
C GLU A 43 2.40 -5.41 -13.28
N GLY A 44 1.28 -4.79 -13.63
CA GLY A 44 0.53 -5.10 -14.85
C GLY A 44 -0.77 -5.88 -14.66
N SER A 45 -1.18 -6.17 -13.41
CA SER A 45 -2.51 -6.75 -13.16
C SER A 45 -3.62 -5.79 -13.63
N THR A 46 -4.64 -6.36 -14.23
CA THR A 46 -5.83 -5.64 -14.69
C THR A 46 -7.06 -5.90 -13.81
N VAL A 47 -6.89 -6.68 -12.74
CA VAL A 47 -7.92 -6.95 -11.73
C VAL A 47 -8.29 -5.64 -11.05
N THR A 48 -9.58 -5.33 -10.99
CA THR A 48 -10.12 -4.13 -10.33
C THR A 48 -10.33 -4.37 -8.84
N GLU A 49 -10.51 -3.31 -8.04
CA GLU A 49 -10.78 -3.45 -6.59
C GLU A 49 -12.05 -4.26 -6.31
N VAL A 50 -13.11 -4.07 -7.11
CA VAL A 50 -14.36 -4.85 -6.97
C VAL A 50 -14.13 -6.33 -7.29
N GLU A 51 -13.40 -6.63 -8.37
CA GLU A 51 -13.05 -8.01 -8.71
C GLU A 51 -12.14 -8.65 -7.67
N ALA A 52 -11.18 -7.89 -7.11
CA ALA A 52 -10.32 -8.35 -6.04
C ALA A 52 -11.11 -8.63 -4.75
N GLN A 53 -12.08 -7.78 -4.41
CA GLN A 53 -12.96 -8.00 -3.27
C GLN A 53 -13.76 -9.30 -3.42
N LEU A 54 -14.40 -9.53 -4.58
CA LEU A 54 -15.13 -10.78 -4.85
C LEU A 54 -14.21 -12.02 -4.77
N LEU A 55 -12.98 -11.87 -5.29
CA LEU A 55 -11.99 -12.93 -5.23
C LEU A 55 -11.56 -13.24 -3.78
N PHE A 56 -11.39 -12.21 -2.96
CA PHE A 56 -10.89 -12.35 -1.58
C PHE A 56 -11.96 -12.79 -0.60
N ASP A 57 -13.20 -12.32 -0.75
CA ASP A 57 -14.29 -12.59 0.18
C ASP A 57 -15.09 -13.85 -0.20
N GLU A 58 -15.30 -14.08 -1.51
CA GLU A 58 -16.21 -15.10 -2.00
C GLU A 58 -15.51 -16.18 -2.84
N GLY A 59 -14.23 -16.01 -3.16
CA GLY A 59 -13.49 -16.91 -4.05
C GLY A 59 -13.93 -16.83 -5.52
N ILE A 60 -14.67 -15.78 -5.89
CA ILE A 60 -15.15 -15.59 -7.26
C ILE A 60 -14.04 -15.00 -8.11
N THR A 61 -13.66 -15.74 -9.16
CA THR A 61 -12.60 -15.32 -10.08
C THR A 61 -13.08 -14.24 -11.04
N ALA A 62 -12.23 -13.26 -11.35
CA ALA A 62 -12.51 -12.18 -12.28
C ALA A 62 -12.62 -12.72 -13.72
N LYS A 63 -13.79 -12.54 -14.33
CA LYS A 63 -14.08 -13.05 -15.68
C LYS A 63 -13.20 -12.37 -16.73
N GLY A 64 -12.55 -13.18 -17.57
CA GLY A 64 -11.72 -12.69 -18.68
C GLY A 64 -10.35 -12.15 -18.26
N LYS A 65 -9.97 -12.25 -16.98
CA LYS A 65 -8.64 -11.89 -16.50
C LYS A 65 -7.72 -13.12 -16.47
N PRO A 66 -6.44 -12.98 -16.83
CA PRO A 66 -5.47 -14.06 -16.72
C PRO A 66 -5.41 -14.62 -15.29
N MET A 67 -5.27 -15.94 -15.15
CA MET A 67 -5.18 -16.59 -13.83
C MET A 67 -3.98 -16.08 -13.04
N VAL A 68 -2.86 -15.79 -13.68
CA VAL A 68 -1.65 -15.27 -13.02
C VAL A 68 -1.90 -13.94 -12.32
N GLU A 69 -2.74 -13.06 -12.86
CA GLU A 69 -3.08 -11.79 -12.22
C GLU A 69 -3.92 -11.99 -10.95
N GLN A 70 -4.84 -12.97 -10.98
CA GLN A 70 -5.65 -13.32 -9.82
C GLN A 70 -4.80 -13.97 -8.73
N LEU A 71 -3.89 -14.88 -9.11
CA LEU A 71 -2.94 -15.51 -8.18
C LEU A 71 -1.98 -14.49 -7.58
N MET A 72 -1.54 -13.49 -8.36
CA MET A 72 -0.69 -12.40 -7.86
C MET A 72 -1.39 -11.59 -6.74
N ASN A 73 -2.68 -11.31 -6.90
CA ASN A 73 -3.49 -10.64 -5.88
C ASN A 73 -3.65 -11.51 -4.62
N LEU A 74 -3.95 -12.81 -4.78
CA LEU A 74 -4.07 -13.74 -3.66
C LEU A 74 -2.74 -13.95 -2.92
N ASP A 75 -1.62 -14.04 -3.65
CA ASP A 75 -0.30 -14.18 -3.05
C ASP A 75 0.05 -12.95 -2.22
N LEU A 76 -0.19 -11.75 -2.75
CA LEU A 76 0.09 -10.52 -2.04
C LEU A 76 -0.83 -10.34 -0.83
N LYS A 77 -2.12 -10.73 -0.91
CA LYS A 77 -3.04 -10.77 0.24
C LYS A 77 -2.49 -11.65 1.36
N ASN A 78 -2.11 -12.89 1.04
CA ASN A 78 -1.53 -13.81 2.01
C ASN A 78 -0.21 -13.28 2.61
N ALA A 79 0.59 -12.57 1.81
CA ALA A 79 1.82 -11.94 2.27
C ALA A 79 1.55 -10.81 3.27
N TYR A 80 0.52 -9.99 3.04
CA TYR A 80 0.10 -8.96 4.00
C TYR A 80 -0.47 -9.56 5.29
N GLU A 81 -1.31 -10.57 5.20
CA GLU A 81 -1.87 -11.25 6.38
C GLU A 81 -0.76 -11.83 7.26
N TYR A 82 0.19 -12.54 6.66
CA TYR A 82 1.36 -13.05 7.35
C TYR A 82 2.22 -11.93 7.95
N GLY A 83 2.55 -10.92 7.14
CA GLY A 83 3.41 -9.81 7.55
C GLY A 83 2.82 -8.99 8.70
N ARG A 84 1.51 -8.73 8.68
CA ARG A 84 0.80 -8.01 9.75
C ARG A 84 0.90 -8.73 11.10
N GLU A 85 0.79 -10.04 11.12
CA GLU A 85 0.95 -10.80 12.37
C GLU A 85 2.42 -10.84 12.81
N TRP A 86 3.33 -11.01 11.88
CA TRP A 86 4.75 -11.06 12.19
C TRP A 86 5.28 -9.73 12.75
N ILE A 87 4.93 -8.59 12.13
CA ILE A 87 5.51 -7.28 12.50
C ILE A 87 5.08 -6.82 13.91
N LYS A 88 3.97 -7.33 14.44
CA LYS A 88 3.50 -7.04 15.81
C LYS A 88 4.50 -7.48 16.90
N ASN A 89 5.35 -8.42 16.59
CA ASN A 89 6.35 -8.93 17.53
C ASN A 89 7.58 -8.01 17.66
N HIS A 90 7.72 -7.02 16.78
CA HIS A 90 8.87 -6.12 16.71
C HIS A 90 10.24 -6.84 16.61
N GLU A 91 10.23 -8.04 16.03
CA GLU A 91 11.44 -8.83 15.82
C GLU A 91 12.40 -8.16 14.84
N ASP A 92 13.69 -8.48 14.96
CA ASP A 92 14.69 -8.00 14.01
C ASP A 92 14.40 -8.55 12.59
N ILE A 93 14.50 -7.67 11.60
CA ILE A 93 14.38 -8.04 10.20
C ILE A 93 15.70 -8.67 9.76
N THR A 94 15.62 -9.88 9.23
CA THR A 94 16.76 -10.66 8.76
C THR A 94 16.63 -11.01 7.29
N ILE A 95 17.67 -11.53 6.68
CA ILE A 95 17.60 -12.07 5.30
C ILE A 95 16.54 -13.18 5.22
N ASP A 96 16.46 -14.07 6.20
CA ASP A 96 15.48 -15.16 6.21
C ASP A 96 14.04 -14.62 6.29
N THR A 97 13.83 -13.56 7.07
CA THR A 97 12.53 -12.87 7.11
C THR A 97 12.15 -12.30 5.74
N LEU A 98 13.09 -11.65 5.06
CA LEU A 98 12.85 -11.08 3.73
C LEU A 98 12.61 -12.18 2.68
N ILE A 99 13.34 -13.29 2.74
CA ILE A 99 13.11 -14.48 1.91
C ILE A 99 11.71 -15.02 2.15
N LEU A 100 11.29 -15.13 3.41
CA LEU A 100 9.96 -15.62 3.75
C LEU A 100 8.85 -14.70 3.27
N LEU A 101 8.98 -13.37 3.42
CA LEU A 101 8.04 -12.41 2.87
C LEU A 101 7.96 -12.52 1.33
N ALA A 102 9.10 -12.56 0.65
CA ALA A 102 9.16 -12.73 -0.81
C ALA A 102 8.54 -14.05 -1.27
N SER A 103 8.73 -15.13 -0.52
CA SER A 103 8.10 -16.42 -0.83
C SER A 103 6.58 -16.36 -0.77
N LYS A 104 6.01 -15.57 0.14
CA LYS A 104 4.56 -15.36 0.20
C LYS A 104 4.07 -14.55 -1.00
N VAL A 105 4.81 -13.49 -1.38
CA VAL A 105 4.50 -12.62 -2.53
C VAL A 105 4.53 -13.38 -3.85
N MET A 106 5.36 -14.41 -3.97
CA MET A 106 5.62 -15.17 -5.19
C MET A 106 5.13 -16.63 -5.14
N ALA A 107 4.37 -17.02 -4.14
CA ALA A 107 4.05 -18.42 -3.83
C ALA A 107 3.49 -19.22 -5.01
N ARG A 108 2.62 -18.60 -5.83
CA ARG A 108 1.95 -19.23 -6.98
C ARG A 108 2.37 -18.63 -8.33
N THR A 109 3.12 -17.52 -8.28
CA THR A 109 3.52 -16.76 -9.48
C THR A 109 5.03 -16.79 -9.73
N GLY A 110 5.82 -17.26 -8.76
CA GLY A 110 7.27 -17.45 -8.90
C GLY A 110 7.63 -18.62 -9.80
N SER A 111 8.79 -18.51 -10.45
CA SER A 111 9.35 -19.51 -11.33
C SER A 111 10.69 -20.05 -10.81
N GLU A 112 11.04 -21.24 -11.24
CA GLU A 112 12.37 -21.81 -11.05
C GLU A 112 13.32 -21.33 -12.15
N TYR A 113 14.56 -21.08 -11.78
CA TYR A 113 15.59 -20.58 -12.69
C TYR A 113 16.85 -21.47 -12.62
N ASN A 114 17.42 -21.76 -13.79
CA ASN A 114 18.73 -22.34 -13.92
C ASN A 114 19.68 -21.31 -14.57
N SER A 115 20.73 -20.96 -13.89
CA SER A 115 21.70 -19.96 -14.34
C SER A 115 23.13 -20.45 -14.15
N LEU A 116 24.12 -19.68 -14.64
CA LEU A 116 25.54 -19.97 -14.36
C LEU A 116 25.88 -19.92 -12.87
N GLY A 117 25.11 -19.17 -12.07
CA GLY A 117 25.25 -19.12 -10.63
C GLY A 117 24.59 -20.28 -9.88
N GLY A 118 23.92 -21.19 -10.59
CA GLY A 118 23.20 -22.34 -10.05
C GLY A 118 21.69 -22.20 -10.13
N HIS A 119 21.00 -23.20 -9.61
CA HIS A 119 19.53 -23.24 -9.49
C HIS A 119 19.03 -22.36 -8.34
N PHE A 120 17.87 -21.72 -8.52
CA PHE A 120 17.11 -21.03 -7.48
C PHE A 120 15.63 -20.94 -7.85
N ASP A 121 14.77 -20.85 -6.84
CA ASP A 121 13.31 -20.87 -6.96
C ASP A 121 12.71 -19.59 -6.38
N ALA A 122 12.19 -18.73 -7.26
CA ALA A 122 11.55 -17.46 -6.86
C ALA A 122 10.27 -17.67 -6.05
N SER A 123 9.56 -18.80 -6.22
CA SER A 123 8.36 -19.11 -5.42
C SER A 123 8.69 -19.39 -3.96
N LYS A 124 9.93 -19.72 -3.66
CA LYS A 124 10.47 -19.90 -2.30
C LYS A 124 11.14 -18.64 -1.76
N GLY A 125 11.11 -17.54 -2.50
CA GLY A 125 11.78 -16.29 -2.13
C GLY A 125 13.30 -16.37 -2.20
N GLU A 126 13.87 -17.37 -2.87
CA GLU A 126 15.31 -17.51 -2.98
C GLU A 126 15.95 -16.36 -3.73
N LEU A 127 17.11 -15.91 -3.24
CA LEU A 127 17.84 -14.82 -3.85
C LEU A 127 18.30 -15.20 -5.26
N ARG A 128 18.22 -14.25 -6.19
CA ARG A 128 18.65 -14.46 -7.57
C ARG A 128 20.12 -14.82 -7.66
N LYS A 129 20.42 -15.74 -8.56
CA LYS A 129 21.79 -16.15 -8.94
C LYS A 129 22.11 -15.76 -10.39
N LEU A 130 21.50 -14.67 -10.86
CA LEU A 130 21.72 -14.08 -12.18
C LEU A 130 21.64 -12.55 -12.10
N ASN A 131 22.26 -11.86 -13.07
CA ASN A 131 22.15 -10.43 -13.19
C ASN A 131 20.83 -10.05 -13.89
N VAL A 132 20.21 -8.96 -13.43
CA VAL A 132 18.94 -8.46 -13.94
C VAL A 132 19.06 -6.98 -14.31
N THR A 133 18.18 -6.52 -15.22
CA THR A 133 18.11 -5.13 -15.69
C THR A 133 16.73 -4.55 -15.45
N ALA A 134 16.63 -3.22 -15.35
CA ALA A 134 15.37 -2.50 -15.27
C ALA A 134 14.72 -2.44 -16.66
N GLY A 135 14.05 -3.55 -17.06
CA GLY A 135 13.45 -3.69 -18.39
C GLY A 135 14.46 -3.94 -19.52
N ALA A 136 13.96 -4.09 -20.74
CA ALA A 136 14.79 -4.33 -21.91
C ALA A 136 15.63 -3.06 -22.26
N GLY A 137 16.96 -3.20 -22.22
CA GLY A 137 17.88 -2.09 -22.47
C GLY A 137 18.06 -1.12 -21.31
N GLY A 138 17.43 -1.38 -20.15
CA GLY A 138 17.58 -0.57 -18.96
C GLY A 138 18.92 -0.77 -18.23
N ARG A 139 19.16 0.06 -17.20
CA ARG A 139 20.37 -0.03 -16.37
C ARG A 139 20.37 -1.34 -15.58
N SER A 140 21.54 -2.00 -15.50
CA SER A 140 21.72 -3.21 -14.70
C SER A 140 21.64 -2.89 -13.20
N TYR A 141 20.98 -3.78 -12.46
CA TYR A 141 21.08 -3.82 -11.00
C TYR A 141 22.44 -4.39 -10.57
N MET A 142 22.72 -4.35 -9.27
CA MET A 142 24.02 -4.85 -8.77
C MET A 142 24.25 -6.32 -9.15
N ASN A 143 25.53 -6.70 -9.24
CA ASN A 143 25.90 -8.08 -9.48
C ASN A 143 25.31 -8.99 -8.38
N TRP A 144 24.69 -10.09 -8.80
CA TRP A 144 24.00 -11.03 -7.90
C TRP A 144 24.90 -11.56 -6.79
N MET A 145 26.20 -11.74 -7.02
CA MET A 145 27.16 -12.21 -6.00
C MET A 145 27.32 -11.24 -4.81
N LYS A 146 26.98 -9.95 -5.00
CA LYS A 146 27.03 -8.93 -3.95
C LYS A 146 25.71 -8.81 -3.18
N VAL A 147 24.63 -9.41 -3.69
CA VAL A 147 23.29 -9.30 -3.09
C VAL A 147 23.25 -9.78 -1.65
N PRO A 148 23.75 -10.97 -1.28
CA PRO A 148 23.66 -11.45 0.11
C PRO A 148 24.34 -10.49 1.11
N GLN A 149 25.55 -10.02 0.79
CA GLN A 149 26.28 -9.10 1.67
C GLN A 149 25.58 -7.75 1.80
N LYS A 150 25.02 -7.22 0.70
CA LYS A 150 24.29 -5.96 0.72
C LYS A 150 22.96 -6.06 1.44
N LEU A 151 22.30 -7.20 1.32
CA LEU A 151 21.05 -7.48 2.03
C LEU A 151 21.27 -7.61 3.54
N ASP A 152 22.37 -8.25 3.96
CA ASP A 152 22.77 -8.30 5.37
C ASP A 152 23.03 -6.90 5.94
N ALA A 153 23.82 -6.10 5.23
CA ALA A 153 24.07 -4.71 5.62
C ALA A 153 22.79 -3.88 5.71
N PHE A 154 21.86 -4.07 4.76
CA PHE A 154 20.53 -3.44 4.77
C PHE A 154 19.72 -3.85 6.01
N CYS A 155 19.64 -5.13 6.34
CA CYS A 155 18.92 -5.61 7.52
C CYS A 155 19.49 -5.03 8.82
N ASN A 156 20.82 -5.02 8.95
CA ASN A 156 21.50 -4.46 10.12
C ASN A 156 21.23 -2.96 10.29
N GLU A 157 21.33 -2.19 9.19
CA GLU A 157 21.05 -0.75 9.20
C GLU A 157 19.57 -0.46 9.49
N LEU A 158 18.64 -1.23 8.88
CA LEU A 158 17.21 -1.07 9.11
C LEU A 158 16.86 -1.31 10.58
N ASN A 159 17.37 -2.37 11.18
CA ASN A 159 17.14 -2.68 12.59
C ASN A 159 17.77 -1.62 13.52
N ALA A 160 18.94 -1.10 13.17
CA ALA A 160 19.56 0.00 13.93
C ALA A 160 18.68 1.25 13.89
N ARG A 161 18.16 1.63 12.72
CA ARG A 161 17.24 2.76 12.55
C ARG A 161 15.94 2.57 13.32
N ARG A 162 15.35 1.36 13.27
CA ARG A 162 14.13 1.01 14.02
C ARG A 162 14.34 1.16 15.54
N LYS A 163 15.49 0.72 16.06
CA LYS A 163 15.82 0.83 17.49
C LYS A 163 16.13 2.26 17.95
N ALA A 164 16.63 3.10 17.05
CA ALA A 164 16.94 4.50 17.32
C ALA A 164 15.80 5.46 16.96
N LEU A 165 14.61 4.96 16.59
CA LEU A 165 13.53 5.75 16.04
C LEU A 165 13.02 6.81 17.02
N ASP A 166 13.07 8.07 16.60
CA ASP A 166 12.14 9.10 17.02
C ASP A 166 10.88 8.98 16.14
N THR A 167 9.70 8.93 16.77
CA THR A 167 8.41 8.77 16.09
C THR A 167 8.17 9.80 14.99
N SER A 168 8.82 10.96 15.05
CA SER A 168 8.75 11.98 14.01
C SER A 168 9.51 11.63 12.74
N ASP A 169 10.40 10.63 12.75
CA ASP A 169 11.27 10.27 11.63
C ASP A 169 10.88 8.96 10.93
N ILE A 170 9.76 8.36 11.33
CA ILE A 170 9.30 7.08 10.76
C ILE A 170 9.17 7.14 9.23
N ALA A 171 8.74 8.27 8.65
CA ALA A 171 8.61 8.43 7.22
C ALA A 171 9.96 8.27 6.49
N ALA A 172 11.04 8.75 7.07
CA ALA A 172 12.38 8.56 6.53
C ALA A 172 12.78 7.08 6.54
N ILE A 173 12.40 6.32 7.59
CA ILE A 173 12.78 4.91 7.72
C ILE A 173 12.07 4.04 6.69
N TYR A 174 10.73 4.10 6.60
CA TYR A 174 10.01 3.21 5.69
C TYR A 174 10.24 3.54 4.21
N CYS A 175 10.40 4.82 3.85
CA CYS A 175 10.76 5.19 2.48
C CYS A 175 12.20 4.78 2.16
N TRP A 176 13.15 5.00 3.09
CA TRP A 176 14.52 4.54 2.92
C TRP A 176 14.59 3.03 2.76
N ALA A 177 13.90 2.27 3.60
CA ALA A 177 13.88 0.80 3.51
C ALA A 177 13.34 0.32 2.15
N HIS A 178 12.28 0.96 1.65
CA HIS A 178 11.75 0.67 0.32
C HIS A 178 12.80 0.93 -0.77
N TYR A 179 13.41 2.12 -0.78
CA TYR A 179 14.37 2.53 -1.80
C TYR A 179 15.61 1.64 -1.81
N GLU A 180 16.20 1.37 -0.64
CA GLU A 180 17.39 0.52 -0.53
C GLU A 180 17.09 -0.91 -1.00
N LEU A 181 15.99 -1.50 -0.55
CA LEU A 181 15.64 -2.87 -0.93
C LEU A 181 15.36 -3.00 -2.43
N VAL A 182 14.63 -2.05 -3.04
CA VAL A 182 14.36 -2.07 -4.48
C VAL A 182 15.64 -1.82 -5.30
N THR A 183 16.61 -1.09 -4.75
CA THR A 183 17.92 -0.83 -5.37
C THR A 183 18.83 -2.06 -5.31
N ILE A 184 18.83 -2.81 -4.20
CA ILE A 184 19.51 -4.10 -4.09
C ILE A 184 18.92 -5.10 -5.08
N HIS A 185 17.59 -5.08 -5.25
CA HIS A 185 16.84 -5.95 -6.16
C HIS A 185 17.17 -7.43 -5.96
N PRO A 186 16.87 -7.99 -4.78
CA PRO A 186 17.39 -9.29 -4.35
C PRO A 186 16.86 -10.49 -5.13
N TRP A 187 15.69 -10.37 -5.73
CA TRP A 187 14.98 -11.48 -6.39
C TRP A 187 14.94 -11.32 -7.91
N ALA A 188 14.63 -12.42 -8.60
CA ALA A 188 14.44 -12.38 -10.06
C ALA A 188 13.13 -11.67 -10.45
N ASP A 189 12.10 -11.78 -9.61
CA ASP A 189 10.80 -11.11 -9.73
C ASP A 189 10.22 -10.80 -8.34
N GLY A 190 9.13 -10.02 -8.27
CA GLY A 190 8.43 -9.68 -7.04
C GLY A 190 9.07 -8.56 -6.21
N ASN A 191 10.19 -7.97 -6.66
CA ASN A 191 10.90 -6.93 -5.90
C ASN A 191 10.00 -5.74 -5.55
N GLY A 192 9.29 -5.17 -6.52
CA GLY A 192 8.40 -4.02 -6.28
C GLY A 192 7.32 -4.32 -5.25
N ARG A 193 6.62 -5.45 -5.39
CA ARG A 193 5.57 -5.89 -4.46
C ARG A 193 6.12 -6.12 -3.05
N THR A 194 7.28 -6.79 -2.93
CA THR A 194 7.91 -7.06 -1.62
C THR A 194 8.41 -5.77 -0.96
N CYS A 195 8.96 -4.81 -1.72
CA CYS A 195 9.41 -3.53 -1.18
C CYS A 195 8.24 -2.67 -0.69
N ARG A 196 7.14 -2.61 -1.44
CA ARG A 196 5.91 -1.91 -1.01
C ARG A 196 5.27 -2.59 0.19
N LEU A 197 5.25 -3.93 0.22
CA LEU A 197 4.81 -4.69 1.40
C LEU A 197 5.65 -4.33 2.63
N LEU A 198 6.98 -4.43 2.57
CA LEU A 198 7.86 -4.09 3.69
C LEU A 198 7.65 -2.66 4.18
N MET A 199 7.55 -1.70 3.26
CA MET A 199 7.25 -0.31 3.58
C MET A 199 5.95 -0.17 4.39
N ASN A 200 4.88 -0.81 3.94
CA ASN A 200 3.58 -0.77 4.61
C ASN A 200 3.61 -1.51 5.96
N LEU A 201 4.33 -2.62 6.08
CA LEU A 201 4.51 -3.31 7.36
C LEU A 201 5.24 -2.45 8.39
N LEU A 202 6.29 -1.73 7.99
CA LEU A 202 6.98 -0.77 8.85
C LEU A 202 6.07 0.39 9.29
N GLN A 203 5.16 0.85 8.42
CA GLN A 203 4.15 1.83 8.79
C GLN A 203 3.18 1.27 9.83
N MET A 204 2.67 0.06 9.61
CA MET A 204 1.77 -0.63 10.56
C MET A 204 2.44 -0.89 11.91
N GLU A 205 3.73 -1.20 11.95
CA GLU A 205 4.51 -1.40 13.17
C GLU A 205 4.45 -0.21 14.12
N TYR A 206 4.36 1.00 13.58
CA TYR A 206 4.36 2.26 14.32
C TYR A 206 3.03 3.01 14.26
N ASP A 207 1.92 2.30 14.04
CA ASP A 207 0.55 2.86 14.00
C ASP A 207 0.42 4.02 12.98
N VAL A 208 1.15 3.94 11.87
CA VAL A 208 1.03 4.83 10.72
C VAL A 208 0.17 4.18 9.66
N LEU A 209 -0.83 4.89 9.15
CA LEU A 209 -1.67 4.39 8.06
C LEU A 209 -0.79 4.07 6.83
N PRO A 210 -0.87 2.86 6.27
CA PRO A 210 -0.04 2.47 5.14
C PRO A 210 -0.22 3.36 3.91
N THR A 211 0.88 3.73 3.26
CA THR A 211 0.85 4.50 2.02
C THR A 211 0.32 3.64 0.87
N LYS A 212 -0.74 4.09 0.21
CA LYS A 212 -1.16 3.57 -1.08
C LYS A 212 -0.25 4.14 -2.18
N VAL A 213 0.18 3.31 -3.12
CA VAL A 213 0.74 3.74 -4.39
C VAL A 213 -0.25 3.28 -5.45
N LEU A 214 -1.05 4.20 -5.96
CA LEU A 214 -2.10 3.87 -6.91
C LEU A 214 -1.50 3.53 -8.28
N LYS A 215 -2.27 2.83 -9.11
CA LYS A 215 -1.87 2.54 -10.49
C LYS A 215 -1.56 3.82 -11.28
N GLU A 216 -2.31 4.86 -11.02
CA GLU A 216 -2.20 6.17 -11.63
C GLU A 216 -0.89 6.86 -11.27
N ASP A 217 -0.37 6.62 -10.06
CA ASP A 217 0.89 7.19 -9.55
C ASP A 217 2.13 6.48 -10.13
N LYS A 218 1.95 5.36 -10.84
CA LYS A 218 3.06 4.51 -11.33
C LYS A 218 4.16 5.30 -12.02
N GLY A 219 3.77 6.25 -12.87
CA GLY A 219 4.72 7.05 -13.65
C GLY A 219 5.64 7.88 -12.75
N GLU A 220 5.05 8.64 -11.83
CA GLU A 220 5.75 9.50 -10.89
C GLU A 220 6.60 8.67 -9.91
N TYR A 221 6.01 7.61 -9.36
CA TYR A 221 6.71 6.68 -8.47
C TYR A 221 7.95 6.05 -9.11
N ILE A 222 7.87 5.54 -10.34
CA ILE A 222 9.02 4.96 -11.04
C ILE A 222 10.05 6.03 -11.39
N GLN A 223 9.60 7.21 -11.84
CA GLN A 223 10.50 8.31 -12.17
C GLN A 223 11.27 8.78 -10.93
N SER A 224 10.63 8.89 -9.78
CA SER A 224 11.31 9.28 -8.53
C SER A 224 12.40 8.27 -8.11
N LEU A 225 12.21 6.97 -8.35
CA LEU A 225 13.27 5.96 -8.14
C LEU A 225 14.46 6.15 -9.08
N ILE A 226 14.19 6.51 -10.34
CA ILE A 226 15.22 6.77 -11.36
C ILE A 226 16.00 8.03 -10.97
N ASP A 227 15.30 9.13 -10.71
CA ASP A 227 15.91 10.43 -10.37
C ASP A 227 16.75 10.36 -9.10
N THR A 228 16.26 9.64 -8.07
CA THR A 228 17.00 9.38 -6.84
C THR A 228 18.32 8.66 -7.12
N ARG A 229 18.32 7.67 -8.01
CA ARG A 229 19.51 6.92 -8.38
C ARG A 229 20.48 7.76 -9.22
N GLU A 230 19.96 8.57 -10.14
CA GLU A 230 20.78 9.38 -11.03
C GLU A 230 21.46 10.56 -10.32
N ASN A 231 20.76 11.14 -9.33
CA ASN A 231 21.27 12.26 -8.54
C ASN A 231 21.95 11.81 -7.24
N GLU A 232 21.91 10.52 -6.90
CA GLU A 232 22.41 9.97 -5.62
C GLU A 232 21.80 10.69 -4.40
N ASP A 233 20.54 11.13 -4.53
CA ASP A 233 19.81 11.90 -3.52
C ASP A 233 18.52 11.21 -3.11
N ILE A 234 18.54 10.55 -1.95
CA ILE A 234 17.37 9.85 -1.38
C ILE A 234 16.19 10.79 -1.08
N GLU A 235 16.45 12.08 -0.87
CA GLU A 235 15.40 13.06 -0.57
C GLU A 235 14.39 13.19 -1.71
N ILE A 236 14.76 12.90 -2.95
CA ILE A 236 13.84 12.90 -4.09
C ILE A 236 12.74 11.85 -3.89
N PHE A 237 13.12 10.62 -3.58
CA PHE A 237 12.16 9.53 -3.35
C PHE A 237 11.35 9.75 -2.05
N LEU A 238 12.00 10.18 -0.97
CA LEU A 238 11.32 10.50 0.29
C LEU A 238 10.24 11.57 0.10
N ASN A 239 10.55 12.63 -0.64
CA ASN A 239 9.58 13.69 -0.91
C ASN A 239 8.42 13.18 -1.77
N CYS A 240 8.68 12.45 -2.85
CA CYS A 240 7.66 11.87 -3.70
C CYS A 240 6.70 10.98 -2.90
N MET A 241 7.22 10.03 -2.13
CA MET A 241 6.39 9.11 -1.34
C MET A 241 5.58 9.83 -0.26
N THR A 242 6.15 10.87 0.35
CA THR A 242 5.44 11.68 1.36
C THR A 242 4.33 12.51 0.70
N GLU A 243 4.58 13.09 -0.46
CA GLU A 243 3.59 13.85 -1.23
C GLU A 243 2.43 12.96 -1.70
N LEU A 244 2.72 11.75 -2.19
CA LEU A 244 1.70 10.75 -2.52
C LEU A 244 0.85 10.38 -1.29
N HIS A 245 1.49 10.10 -0.16
CA HIS A 245 0.77 9.77 1.08
C HIS A 245 -0.13 10.93 1.53
N CYS A 246 0.37 12.17 1.53
CA CYS A 246 -0.42 13.34 1.86
C CYS A 246 -1.61 13.51 0.91
N THR A 247 -1.41 13.32 -0.39
CA THR A 247 -2.45 13.45 -1.41
C THR A 247 -3.59 12.45 -1.18
N HIS A 248 -3.26 11.19 -0.93
CA HIS A 248 -4.26 10.15 -0.67
C HIS A 248 -4.97 10.35 0.66
N LEU A 249 -4.25 10.66 1.75
CA LEU A 249 -4.85 10.99 3.04
C LEU A 249 -5.82 12.16 2.95
N LYS A 250 -5.41 13.23 2.27
CA LYS A 250 -6.27 14.40 2.07
C LYS A 250 -7.54 14.03 1.32
N HIS A 251 -7.42 13.25 0.26
CA HIS A 251 -8.57 12.76 -0.50
C HIS A 251 -9.51 11.92 0.38
N ASP A 252 -8.98 10.95 1.13
CA ASP A 252 -9.77 10.07 2.00
C ASP A 252 -10.52 10.89 3.08
N ILE A 253 -9.83 11.87 3.70
CA ILE A 253 -10.44 12.80 4.67
C ILE A 253 -11.56 13.62 4.02
N GLU A 254 -11.33 14.21 2.85
CA GLU A 254 -12.33 15.01 2.15
C GLU A 254 -13.57 14.19 1.76
N GLN A 255 -13.39 12.95 1.31
CA GLN A 255 -14.51 12.05 1.01
C GLN A 255 -15.30 11.69 2.27
N TYR A 256 -14.62 11.39 3.36
CA TYR A 256 -15.27 11.09 4.64
C TYR A 256 -16.08 12.30 5.15
N VAL A 257 -15.46 13.47 5.21
CA VAL A 257 -16.15 14.70 5.67
C VAL A 257 -17.41 14.97 4.84
N LYS A 258 -17.32 14.83 3.50
CA LYS A 258 -18.51 14.97 2.62
C LYS A 258 -19.57 13.92 2.90
N SER A 259 -19.19 12.70 3.26
CA SER A 259 -20.14 11.60 3.53
C SER A 259 -20.88 11.78 4.86
N VAL A 260 -20.23 12.42 5.84
CA VAL A 260 -20.79 12.67 7.18
C VAL A 260 -21.33 14.09 7.35
N GLU A 261 -21.20 14.97 6.33
CA GLU A 261 -21.86 16.27 6.37
C GLU A 261 -23.35 16.07 6.64
N VAL A 262 -23.80 16.59 7.79
CA VAL A 262 -25.22 16.57 8.16
C VAL A 262 -25.97 17.31 7.06
N VAL A 263 -26.73 16.58 6.28
CA VAL A 263 -27.58 17.18 5.26
C VAL A 263 -28.59 18.06 5.98
N ASP A 264 -28.49 19.38 5.79
CA ASP A 264 -29.41 20.32 6.42
C ASP A 264 -30.85 19.87 6.09
N LYS A 265 -31.69 19.78 7.13
CA LYS A 265 -33.10 19.42 7.01
C LYS A 265 -33.79 20.20 5.87
N THR A 266 -33.43 21.47 5.68
CA THR A 266 -33.96 22.34 4.64
C THR A 266 -33.55 21.84 3.25
N ASP A 267 -32.29 21.42 3.07
CA ASP A 267 -31.77 20.91 1.80
C ASP A 267 -32.36 19.53 1.47
N LEU A 268 -32.46 18.62 2.45
CA LEU A 268 -33.15 17.33 2.28
C LEU A 268 -34.61 17.52 1.89
N THR A 269 -35.33 18.42 2.58
CA THR A 269 -36.73 18.71 2.29
C THR A 269 -36.88 19.22 0.85
N LYS A 270 -35.99 20.13 0.42
CA LYS A 270 -35.99 20.65 -0.95
C LYS A 270 -35.71 19.57 -1.98
N LYS A 271 -34.70 18.77 -1.78
CA LYS A 271 -34.38 17.62 -2.66
C LYS A 271 -35.54 16.61 -2.78
N MET A 272 -36.27 16.35 -1.68
CA MET A 272 -37.45 15.48 -1.72
C MET A 272 -38.60 16.11 -2.51
N VAL A 273 -38.87 17.40 -2.34
CA VAL A 273 -39.86 18.12 -3.12
C VAL A 273 -39.51 18.08 -4.60
N ASP A 274 -38.27 18.40 -4.96
CA ASP A 274 -37.82 18.47 -6.36
C ASP A 274 -37.84 17.12 -7.04
N LYS A 275 -37.39 16.05 -6.35
CA LYS A 275 -37.25 14.72 -6.90
C LYS A 275 -38.59 13.97 -7.01
N TRP A 276 -39.46 14.11 -6.01
CA TRP A 276 -40.71 13.31 -5.92
C TRP A 276 -41.97 14.15 -6.06
N SER A 277 -41.86 15.44 -6.32
CA SER A 277 -43.00 16.35 -6.52
C SER A 277 -44.04 16.31 -5.39
N ILE A 278 -43.57 16.06 -4.14
CA ILE A 278 -44.41 16.05 -2.95
C ILE A 278 -44.52 17.42 -2.30
N LYS A 279 -45.61 17.65 -1.54
CA LYS A 279 -45.80 18.92 -0.86
C LYS A 279 -44.67 19.17 0.17
N PRO A 280 -44.16 20.40 0.29
CA PRO A 280 -43.09 20.76 1.23
C PRO A 280 -43.37 20.34 2.68
N SER A 281 -44.62 20.49 3.12
CA SER A 281 -45.04 20.08 4.48
C SER A 281 -44.94 18.56 4.71
N LEU A 282 -45.18 17.76 3.70
CA LEU A 282 -45.03 16.28 3.77
C LEU A 282 -43.55 15.90 3.68
N ALA A 283 -42.78 16.51 2.80
CA ALA A 283 -41.36 16.32 2.71
C ALA A 283 -40.64 16.60 4.04
N GLY A 284 -40.98 17.72 4.69
CA GLY A 284 -40.43 18.09 6.00
C GLY A 284 -40.70 17.02 7.09
N LYS A 285 -41.91 16.45 7.14
CA LYS A 285 -42.25 15.37 8.10
C LYS A 285 -41.49 14.08 7.81
N LEU A 286 -41.30 13.74 6.53
CA LEU A 286 -40.52 12.55 6.14
C LEU A 286 -39.05 12.73 6.51
N VAL A 287 -38.49 13.92 6.31
CA VAL A 287 -37.13 14.23 6.73
C VAL A 287 -36.97 14.14 8.25
N ASP A 288 -37.94 14.61 9.03
CA ASP A 288 -37.93 14.47 10.49
C ASP A 288 -37.90 13.02 10.94
N ILE A 289 -38.67 12.15 10.29
CA ILE A 289 -38.68 10.71 10.57
C ILE A 289 -37.35 10.08 10.20
N LEU A 290 -36.81 10.38 9.01
CA LEU A 290 -35.51 9.83 8.57
C LEU A 290 -34.37 10.25 9.48
N LEU A 291 -34.29 11.53 9.87
CA LEU A 291 -33.27 12.02 10.80
C LEU A 291 -33.40 11.38 12.20
N PHE A 292 -34.65 11.19 12.68
CA PHE A 292 -34.89 10.49 13.94
C PHE A 292 -34.49 9.01 13.90
N MET A 293 -34.71 8.32 12.77
CA MET A 293 -34.32 6.92 12.59
C MET A 293 -32.79 6.78 12.46
N ALA A 294 -32.14 7.71 11.76
CA ALA A 294 -30.70 7.75 11.64
C ALA A 294 -30.00 8.02 12.98
N ASP A 295 -30.57 8.89 13.84
CA ASP A 295 -30.05 9.14 15.20
C ASP A 295 -30.17 7.93 16.13
N LYS A 296 -31.00 6.97 15.78
CA LYS A 296 -31.20 5.71 16.54
C LYS A 296 -30.51 4.50 15.92
N ASP A 297 -29.70 4.67 14.89
CA ASP A 297 -29.10 3.57 14.13
C ASP A 297 -30.13 2.54 13.60
N GLU A 298 -31.35 3.01 13.26
CA GLU A 298 -32.42 2.16 12.75
C GLU A 298 -32.47 2.11 11.20
N ILE A 299 -31.57 2.87 10.52
CA ILE A 299 -31.39 2.90 9.04
C ILE A 299 -29.93 3.11 8.65
#